data_311960bd04ed312b54fa14808b22a0f0
#
_entry.id   311960bd04ed312b54fa14808b22a0f0
#
_cell.length_a   1.000
_cell.length_b   1.000
_cell.length_c   1.000
_cell.angle_alpha   90.00
_cell.angle_beta   90.00
_cell.angle_gamma   90.00
#
_symmetry.space_group_name_H-M   'P 1'
#
loop_
_entity.id
_entity.type
_entity.pdbx_description
1 polymer ?
#
loop_
_entity_poly.entity_id
_entity_poly.type
_entity_poly.pdbx_seq_one_letter_code
_entity_poly.pdbx_strand_id
1 'polypeptide(L)'
;IGRYVAQRAGIGINAGRIRGINSKIRGGEVQHTGVIPFLKKFEATVRCCTQNGVRGGSATVHFPIWHQEIEDILVLKNNKGTEDNRVRKLDYSIQISKIFYERFIKNAEITLFSPNNVPDLYEAFGMPEFDDLYLKYEKDKSIPKKTIGAQELFMALLKERAETGRIYIMNLDHCNTHSSFKDKVYMSNLCQEITLPTTPVQHIDDKEGEIALCILSAINLGLLTDMKELEELCDLSVRALDEIIDYQEYPVEAAKISAQSRRSLGIGYIGLAHYLAKNQVKYEDKKAWKLVDKITEAFQFYLLKASNNLAKEKTKCLWFEKTKYSEGILPIDTYKKELDDIVSREYSYDWEWLRKEIKEHGLRH
;
A
#
# COMPACT_ATOMS: atom_id res chain seq x y z
N ILE A 1 8.38 13.79 7.46
CA ILE A 1 8.18 12.87 8.61
C ILE A 1 7.73 13.68 9.84
N GLY A 2 8.57 14.58 10.39
CA GLY A 2 8.33 15.25 11.68
C GLY A 2 6.99 15.97 11.78
N ARG A 3 6.57 16.74 10.77
CA ARG A 3 5.29 17.47 10.79
C ARG A 3 4.07 16.55 10.97
N TYR A 4 4.02 15.40 10.29
CA TYR A 4 2.93 14.46 10.39
C TYR A 4 2.96 13.67 11.70
N VAL A 5 4.15 13.23 12.13
CA VAL A 5 4.29 12.54 13.42
C VAL A 5 3.87 13.45 14.58
N ALA A 6 4.22 14.75 14.53
CA ALA A 6 3.78 15.73 15.52
C ALA A 6 2.25 15.89 15.54
N GLN A 7 1.54 15.59 14.47
CA GLN A 7 0.08 15.57 14.37
C GLN A 7 -0.53 14.18 14.63
N ARG A 8 0.22 13.25 15.23
CA ARG A 8 -0.21 11.89 15.59
C ARG A 8 -0.44 10.95 14.40
N ALA A 9 0.07 11.29 13.21
CA ALA A 9 0.00 10.42 12.04
C ALA A 9 1.03 9.30 12.12
N GLY A 10 0.63 8.09 11.68
CA GLY A 10 1.55 7.03 11.30
C GLY A 10 2.10 7.26 9.89
N ILE A 11 3.35 6.86 9.64
CA ILE A 11 4.07 7.19 8.41
C ILE A 11 4.47 5.91 7.65
N GLY A 12 4.22 5.89 6.34
CA GLY A 12 4.90 4.99 5.40
C GLY A 12 6.05 5.73 4.72
N ILE A 13 7.20 5.09 4.59
CA ILE A 13 8.41 5.65 3.96
C ILE A 13 8.93 4.63 2.96
N ASN A 14 9.19 5.03 1.71
CA ASN A 14 9.94 4.21 0.79
C ASN A 14 11.43 4.60 0.83
N ALA A 15 12.28 3.66 1.23
CA ALA A 15 13.73 3.84 1.28
C ALA A 15 14.48 2.99 0.22
N GLY A 16 13.74 2.31 -0.65
CA GLY A 16 14.30 1.41 -1.67
C GLY A 16 15.20 2.07 -2.71
N ARG A 17 15.21 3.41 -2.80
CA ARG A 17 16.15 4.17 -3.66
C ARG A 17 17.46 4.53 -2.97
N ILE A 18 17.60 4.30 -1.67
CA ILE A 18 18.87 4.54 -0.98
C ILE A 18 19.88 3.56 -1.55
N ARG A 19 20.99 4.08 -2.08
CA ARG A 19 22.04 3.24 -2.65
C ARG A 19 22.70 2.36 -1.58
N GLY A 20 23.11 1.17 -1.99
CA GLY A 20 23.75 0.22 -1.09
C GLY A 20 25.12 0.68 -0.60
N ILE A 21 25.57 0.04 0.47
CA ILE A 21 26.92 0.25 1.05
C ILE A 21 28.00 0.10 0.00
N ASN A 22 29.08 0.89 0.12
CA ASN A 22 30.21 0.91 -0.80
C ASN A 22 29.89 1.38 -2.23
N SER A 23 28.67 1.84 -2.52
CA SER A 23 28.38 2.48 -3.80
C SER A 23 29.22 3.73 -3.98
N LYS A 24 29.83 3.91 -5.14
CA LYS A 24 30.66 5.07 -5.46
C LYS A 24 29.84 6.35 -5.51
N ILE A 25 30.35 7.41 -4.87
CA ILE A 25 29.80 8.78 -4.92
C ILE A 25 30.91 9.78 -5.27
N ARG A 26 30.56 10.96 -5.76
CA ARG A 26 31.50 12.00 -6.18
C ARG A 26 32.57 11.48 -7.14
N GLY A 27 32.16 10.80 -8.23
CA GLY A 27 33.11 10.25 -9.20
C GLY A 27 33.96 9.09 -8.68
N GLY A 28 33.68 8.56 -7.49
CA GLY A 28 34.42 7.45 -6.87
C GLY A 28 35.39 7.86 -5.75
N GLU A 29 35.44 9.16 -5.40
CA GLU A 29 36.28 9.67 -4.31
C GLU A 29 35.81 9.15 -2.93
N VAL A 30 34.51 8.91 -2.78
CA VAL A 30 33.90 8.49 -1.51
C VAL A 30 32.98 7.28 -1.75
N GLN A 31 32.85 6.47 -0.72
CA GLN A 31 31.93 5.34 -0.70
C GLN A 31 30.71 5.64 0.18
N HIS A 32 29.55 5.18 -0.23
CA HIS A 32 28.29 5.33 0.49
C HIS A 32 28.27 4.41 1.73
N THR A 33 27.73 4.90 2.82
CA THR A 33 27.69 4.20 4.12
C THR A 33 26.54 3.21 4.28
N GLY A 34 25.73 3.01 3.23
CA GLY A 34 24.58 2.11 3.24
C GLY A 34 23.30 2.73 3.80
N VAL A 35 22.31 1.90 4.05
CA VAL A 35 20.94 2.34 4.45
C VAL A 35 20.84 2.67 5.94
N ILE A 36 21.59 1.99 6.81
CA ILE A 36 21.43 2.06 8.27
C ILE A 36 21.56 3.49 8.83
N PRO A 37 22.52 4.34 8.45
CA PRO A 37 22.61 5.70 8.96
C PRO A 37 21.38 6.55 8.64
N PHE A 38 20.78 6.37 7.46
CA PHE A 38 19.54 7.07 7.07
C PHE A 38 18.34 6.59 7.89
N LEU A 39 18.25 5.29 8.13
CA LEU A 39 17.18 4.71 8.95
C LEU A 39 17.27 5.19 10.41
N LYS A 40 18.48 5.33 10.98
CA LYS A 40 18.68 5.94 12.31
C LYS A 40 18.20 7.38 12.35
N LYS A 41 18.44 8.16 11.30
CA LYS A 41 17.91 9.53 11.19
C LYS A 41 16.38 9.52 11.14
N PHE A 42 15.76 8.62 10.36
CA PHE A 42 14.29 8.48 10.32
C PHE A 42 13.74 8.09 11.68
N GLU A 43 14.33 7.09 12.35
CA GLU A 43 13.97 6.66 13.70
C GLU A 43 14.03 7.82 14.70
N ALA A 44 15.11 8.56 14.71
CA ALA A 44 15.28 9.72 15.58
C ALA A 44 14.20 10.79 15.33
N THR A 45 13.90 11.09 14.06
CA THR A 45 12.85 12.05 13.69
C THR A 45 11.46 11.57 14.11
N VAL A 46 11.15 10.29 13.93
CA VAL A 46 9.87 9.69 14.35
C VAL A 46 9.71 9.75 15.87
N ARG A 47 10.79 9.55 16.62
CA ARG A 47 10.76 9.53 18.08
C ARG A 47 10.74 10.92 18.72
N CYS A 48 11.49 11.87 18.20
CA CYS A 48 11.58 13.21 18.80
C CYS A 48 10.37 14.09 18.54
N CYS A 49 9.61 13.83 17.48
CA CYS A 49 8.43 14.61 17.11
C CYS A 49 7.12 14.10 17.77
N THR A 50 7.19 13.20 18.74
CA THR A 50 6.02 12.69 19.45
C THR A 50 5.34 13.77 20.30
N GLN A 51 4.01 13.72 20.42
CA GLN A 51 3.24 14.66 21.22
C GLN A 51 3.13 14.19 22.68
N ASN A 52 3.72 14.94 23.60
CA ASN A 52 3.49 14.88 25.06
C ASN A 52 3.39 13.46 25.67
N GLY A 53 4.05 12.47 25.10
CA GLY A 53 4.03 11.09 25.59
C GLY A 53 2.71 10.32 25.47
N VAL A 54 1.66 10.94 24.95
CA VAL A 54 0.32 10.31 24.85
C VAL A 54 0.29 9.25 23.74
N ARG A 55 0.98 9.49 22.62
CA ARG A 55 1.15 8.53 21.51
C ARG A 55 2.55 8.63 20.94
N GLY A 56 3.28 7.52 20.95
CA GLY A 56 4.58 7.44 20.29
C GLY A 56 4.46 7.59 18.77
N GLY A 57 5.46 8.18 18.12
CA GLY A 57 5.58 8.18 16.68
C GLY A 57 5.86 6.77 16.16
N SER A 58 5.32 6.42 15.00
CA SER A 58 5.51 5.12 14.35
C SER A 58 5.64 5.29 12.84
N ALA A 59 6.55 4.53 12.23
CA ALA A 59 6.75 4.51 10.79
C ALA A 59 7.12 3.11 10.30
N THR A 60 6.64 2.76 9.10
CA THR A 60 7.06 1.57 8.35
C THR A 60 7.91 1.99 7.17
N VAL A 61 9.06 1.36 6.99
CA VAL A 61 9.98 1.62 5.89
C VAL A 61 9.93 0.46 4.90
N HIS A 62 9.67 0.79 3.63
CA HIS A 62 9.50 -0.17 2.54
C HIS A 62 10.80 -0.33 1.76
N PHE A 63 11.19 -1.58 1.48
CA PHE A 63 12.35 -1.96 0.69
C PHE A 63 12.02 -3.05 -0.33
N PRO A 64 12.60 -3.01 -1.54
CA PRO A 64 12.51 -4.12 -2.47
C PRO A 64 13.37 -5.30 -2.00
N ILE A 65 12.88 -6.53 -2.18
CA ILE A 65 13.61 -7.77 -1.80
C ILE A 65 14.96 -7.91 -2.51
N TRP A 66 15.13 -7.29 -3.66
CA TRP A 66 16.36 -7.32 -4.46
C TRP A 66 17.38 -6.23 -4.07
N HIS A 67 17.13 -5.47 -2.99
CA HIS A 67 18.09 -4.47 -2.50
C HIS A 67 19.38 -5.13 -2.00
N GLN A 68 20.55 -4.55 -2.34
CA GLN A 68 21.87 -5.08 -1.98
C GLN A 68 22.04 -5.40 -0.50
N GLU A 69 21.45 -4.60 0.39
CA GLU A 69 21.56 -4.73 1.85
C GLU A 69 20.33 -5.45 2.47
N ILE A 70 19.59 -6.24 1.71
CA ILE A 70 18.35 -6.85 2.21
C ILE A 70 18.57 -7.73 3.44
N GLU A 71 19.69 -8.45 3.52
CA GLU A 71 20.02 -9.30 4.65
C GLU A 71 20.20 -8.49 5.94
N ASP A 72 20.88 -7.34 5.86
CA ASP A 72 21.04 -6.42 6.99
C ASP A 72 19.72 -5.76 7.38
N ILE A 73 18.88 -5.41 6.39
CA ILE A 73 17.55 -4.82 6.59
C ILE A 73 16.63 -5.78 7.35
N LEU A 74 16.63 -7.06 7.04
CA LEU A 74 15.79 -8.06 7.70
C LEU A 74 16.05 -8.16 9.20
N VAL A 75 17.30 -7.99 9.64
CA VAL A 75 17.68 -8.17 11.04
C VAL A 75 17.63 -6.89 11.89
N LEU A 76 17.22 -5.75 11.31
CA LEU A 76 17.26 -4.44 12.00
C LEU A 76 16.46 -4.39 13.31
N LYS A 77 15.41 -5.20 13.45
CA LYS A 77 14.54 -5.22 14.65
C LYS A 77 14.92 -6.28 15.67
N ASN A 78 15.72 -7.28 15.33
CA ASN A 78 15.98 -8.37 16.26
C ASN A 78 16.85 -7.94 17.46
N ASN A 79 16.87 -8.76 18.51
CA ASN A 79 17.61 -8.47 19.74
C ASN A 79 19.07 -8.90 19.68
N LYS A 80 19.53 -9.46 18.56
CA LYS A 80 20.91 -9.89 18.35
C LYS A 80 21.74 -8.73 17.76
N GLY A 81 23.04 -8.71 18.06
CA GLY A 81 23.97 -7.68 17.56
C GLY A 81 23.99 -6.41 18.40
N THR A 82 24.75 -5.42 17.91
CA THR A 82 24.97 -4.15 18.60
C THR A 82 23.93 -3.10 18.19
N GLU A 83 23.77 -2.05 19.03
CA GLU A 83 22.89 -0.92 18.70
C GLU A 83 23.32 -0.19 17.41
N ASP A 84 24.60 -0.27 17.04
CA ASP A 84 25.10 0.37 15.83
C ASP A 84 24.51 -0.24 14.55
N ASN A 85 24.18 -1.52 14.58
CA ASN A 85 23.66 -2.27 13.45
C ASN A 85 22.15 -2.54 13.56
N ARG A 86 21.43 -1.85 14.45
CA ARG A 86 19.99 -2.05 14.68
C ARG A 86 19.23 -0.72 14.62
N VAL A 87 17.99 -0.81 14.13
CA VAL A 87 17.02 0.29 14.10
C VAL A 87 15.67 -0.33 14.49
N ARG A 88 15.45 -0.48 15.80
CA ARG A 88 14.37 -1.31 16.35
C ARG A 88 13.01 -0.61 16.46
N LYS A 89 12.99 0.72 16.39
CA LYS A 89 11.77 1.51 16.61
C LYS A 89 11.04 1.89 15.32
N LEU A 90 11.55 1.47 14.16
CA LEU A 90 10.82 1.48 12.91
C LEU A 90 10.25 0.09 12.62
N ASP A 91 9.20 0.02 11.85
CA ASP A 91 8.69 -1.21 11.25
C ASP A 91 9.18 -1.31 9.81
N TYR A 92 9.21 -2.51 9.25
CA TYR A 92 9.73 -2.75 7.91
C TYR A 92 8.73 -3.49 7.04
N SER A 93 8.76 -3.22 5.75
CA SER A 93 7.99 -3.92 4.74
C SER A 93 8.89 -4.33 3.58
N ILE A 94 8.88 -5.61 3.25
CA ILE A 94 9.64 -6.16 2.14
C ILE A 94 8.71 -6.32 0.95
N GLN A 95 9.05 -5.64 -0.12
CA GLN A 95 8.31 -5.66 -1.37
C GLN A 95 8.79 -6.80 -2.26
N ILE A 96 7.86 -7.60 -2.73
CA ILE A 96 8.13 -8.83 -3.50
C ILE A 96 7.28 -8.79 -4.77
N SER A 97 7.74 -9.43 -5.85
CA SER A 97 6.99 -9.70 -7.06
C SER A 97 7.04 -11.19 -7.41
N LYS A 98 6.24 -11.59 -8.38
CA LYS A 98 6.04 -12.98 -8.78
C LYS A 98 7.34 -13.75 -9.06
N ILE A 99 8.30 -13.14 -9.75
CA ILE A 99 9.57 -13.80 -10.12
C ILE A 99 10.34 -14.33 -8.89
N PHE A 100 10.27 -13.65 -7.74
CA PHE A 100 10.98 -14.08 -6.53
C PHE A 100 10.32 -15.30 -5.89
N TYR A 101 8.99 -15.40 -5.93
CA TYR A 101 8.26 -16.61 -5.50
C TYR A 101 8.55 -17.79 -6.43
N GLU A 102 8.62 -17.57 -7.74
CA GLU A 102 9.00 -18.62 -8.69
C GLU A 102 10.41 -19.13 -8.44
N ARG A 103 11.36 -18.25 -8.10
CA ARG A 103 12.73 -18.65 -7.73
C ARG A 103 12.77 -19.41 -6.42
N PHE A 104 11.95 -19.02 -5.45
CA PHE A 104 11.80 -19.78 -4.21
C PHE A 104 11.33 -21.23 -4.49
N ILE A 105 10.28 -21.39 -5.31
CA ILE A 105 9.74 -22.71 -5.67
C ILE A 105 10.77 -23.57 -6.42
N LYS A 106 11.53 -22.95 -7.30
CA LYS A 106 12.56 -23.62 -8.13
C LYS A 106 13.90 -23.81 -7.40
N ASN A 107 14.03 -23.35 -6.15
CA ASN A 107 15.27 -23.31 -5.39
C ASN A 107 16.42 -22.64 -6.18
N ALA A 108 16.11 -21.52 -6.83
CA ALA A 108 17.05 -20.74 -7.61
C ALA A 108 17.65 -19.58 -6.79
N GLU A 109 18.59 -18.84 -7.39
CA GLU A 109 19.19 -17.67 -6.75
C GLU A 109 18.40 -16.39 -7.02
N ILE A 110 18.48 -15.43 -6.09
CA ILE A 110 18.04 -14.04 -6.23
C ILE A 110 19.27 -13.16 -6.35
N THR A 111 19.28 -12.27 -7.34
CA THR A 111 20.33 -11.29 -7.56
C THR A 111 19.96 -9.98 -6.87
N LEU A 112 20.86 -9.47 -6.04
CA LEU A 112 20.73 -8.24 -5.28
C LEU A 112 21.53 -7.12 -5.96
N PHE A 113 20.92 -5.95 -6.04
CA PHE A 113 21.50 -4.77 -6.68
C PHE A 113 21.51 -3.56 -5.75
N SER A 114 22.49 -2.69 -5.92
CA SER A 114 22.38 -1.32 -5.44
C SER A 114 21.51 -0.52 -6.41
N PRO A 115 20.44 0.19 -5.93
CA PRO A 115 19.49 0.85 -6.82
C PRO A 115 20.09 1.86 -7.78
N ASN A 116 21.20 2.51 -7.40
CA ASN A 116 21.89 3.46 -8.27
C ASN A 116 22.56 2.82 -9.50
N ASN A 117 22.81 1.52 -9.48
CA ASN A 117 23.39 0.79 -10.61
C ASN A 117 22.31 0.30 -11.58
N VAL A 118 21.06 0.28 -11.15
CA VAL A 118 19.90 -0.22 -11.89
C VAL A 118 18.68 0.69 -11.69
N PRO A 119 18.76 1.99 -12.01
CA PRO A 119 17.70 2.95 -11.71
C PRO A 119 16.36 2.59 -12.34
N ASP A 120 16.37 2.11 -13.58
CA ASP A 120 15.16 1.71 -14.31
C ASP A 120 14.47 0.53 -13.65
N LEU A 121 15.24 -0.36 -13.01
CA LEU A 121 14.70 -1.53 -12.32
C LEU A 121 13.80 -1.13 -11.15
N TYR A 122 14.20 -0.08 -10.43
CA TYR A 122 13.37 0.46 -9.36
C TYR A 122 12.05 1.04 -9.91
N GLU A 123 12.12 1.75 -11.04
CA GLU A 123 10.93 2.30 -11.69
C GLU A 123 10.02 1.21 -12.25
N ALA A 124 10.56 0.12 -12.77
CA ALA A 124 9.80 -1.01 -13.28
C ALA A 124 9.23 -1.93 -12.18
N PHE A 125 9.79 -1.89 -10.94
CA PHE A 125 9.42 -2.85 -9.90
C PHE A 125 7.94 -2.81 -9.55
N GLY A 126 7.27 -3.94 -9.68
CA GLY A 126 5.82 -4.08 -9.51
C GLY A 126 5.00 -3.79 -10.77
N MET A 127 5.66 -3.55 -11.92
CA MET A 127 5.04 -3.35 -13.22
C MET A 127 5.36 -4.56 -14.14
N PRO A 128 4.60 -4.75 -15.23
CA PRO A 128 4.76 -5.93 -16.10
C PRO A 128 6.16 -6.12 -16.72
N GLU A 129 6.86 -5.01 -16.98
CA GLU A 129 8.20 -5.01 -17.59
C GLU A 129 9.34 -5.37 -16.63
N PHE A 130 9.05 -5.49 -15.33
CA PHE A 130 10.07 -5.70 -14.30
C PHE A 130 10.86 -6.99 -14.50
N ASP A 131 10.20 -8.10 -14.77
CA ASP A 131 10.83 -9.42 -14.82
C ASP A 131 11.87 -9.48 -15.94
N ASP A 132 11.54 -8.96 -17.11
CA ASP A 132 12.46 -8.92 -18.27
C ASP A 132 13.67 -8.03 -18.00
N LEU A 133 13.43 -6.87 -17.37
CA LEU A 133 14.50 -5.93 -17.02
C LEU A 133 15.41 -6.50 -15.93
N TYR A 134 14.84 -7.16 -14.93
CA TYR A 134 15.59 -7.83 -13.87
C TYR A 134 16.51 -8.92 -14.45
N LEU A 135 15.99 -9.78 -15.32
CA LEU A 135 16.76 -10.82 -15.99
C LEU A 135 17.86 -10.26 -16.90
N LYS A 136 17.62 -9.11 -17.55
CA LYS A 136 18.62 -8.40 -18.34
C LYS A 136 19.80 -7.94 -17.47
N TYR A 137 19.52 -7.26 -16.36
CA TYR A 137 20.55 -6.78 -15.43
C TYR A 137 21.28 -7.93 -14.73
N GLU A 138 20.59 -9.02 -14.47
CA GLU A 138 21.20 -10.22 -13.91
C GLU A 138 22.27 -10.83 -14.81
N LYS A 139 22.09 -10.78 -16.14
CA LYS A 139 23.04 -11.28 -17.14
C LYS A 139 24.19 -10.29 -17.40
N ASP A 140 24.02 -9.01 -17.12
CA ASP A 140 25.02 -7.98 -17.39
C ASP A 140 26.18 -8.07 -16.38
N LYS A 141 27.34 -8.51 -16.86
CA LYS A 141 28.57 -8.67 -16.05
C LYS A 141 29.22 -7.36 -15.63
N SER A 142 28.87 -6.24 -16.25
CA SER A 142 29.41 -4.92 -15.91
C SER A 142 28.81 -4.32 -14.64
N ILE A 143 27.64 -4.80 -14.20
CA ILE A 143 26.91 -4.29 -13.04
C ILE A 143 27.34 -5.05 -11.79
N PRO A 144 27.84 -4.34 -10.75
CA PRO A 144 28.12 -4.93 -9.45
C PRO A 144 26.86 -5.49 -8.83
N LYS A 145 26.90 -6.74 -8.40
CA LYS A 145 25.75 -7.45 -7.83
C LYS A 145 26.19 -8.56 -6.90
N LYS A 146 25.26 -9.02 -6.06
CA LYS A 146 25.41 -10.16 -5.14
C LYS A 146 24.30 -11.15 -5.44
N THR A 147 24.54 -12.45 -5.26
CA THR A 147 23.50 -13.47 -5.33
C THR A 147 23.31 -14.15 -3.99
N ILE A 148 22.10 -14.59 -3.73
CA ILE A 148 21.70 -15.34 -2.53
C ILE A 148 20.68 -16.40 -2.93
N GLY A 149 20.67 -17.55 -2.27
CA GLY A 149 19.64 -18.57 -2.47
C GLY A 149 18.25 -18.01 -2.12
N ALA A 150 17.27 -18.19 -3.02
CA ALA A 150 15.91 -17.69 -2.78
C ALA A 150 15.31 -18.30 -1.52
N GLN A 151 15.47 -19.61 -1.29
CA GLN A 151 14.97 -20.26 -0.08
C GLN A 151 15.66 -19.75 1.18
N GLU A 152 16.96 -19.50 1.13
CA GLU A 152 17.73 -18.93 2.24
C GLU A 152 17.17 -17.55 2.63
N LEU A 153 17.00 -16.65 1.65
CA LEU A 153 16.48 -15.30 1.89
C LEU A 153 15.04 -15.30 2.40
N PHE A 154 14.17 -16.12 1.81
CA PHE A 154 12.78 -16.23 2.27
C PHE A 154 12.67 -16.84 3.67
N MET A 155 13.49 -17.85 4.00
CA MET A 155 13.50 -18.41 5.35
C MET A 155 14.01 -17.41 6.38
N ALA A 156 15.02 -16.59 6.03
CA ALA A 156 15.49 -15.51 6.88
C ALA A 156 14.36 -14.47 7.11
N LEU A 157 13.67 -14.06 6.05
CA LEU A 157 12.52 -13.13 6.14
C LEU A 157 11.42 -13.69 7.06
N LEU A 158 11.00 -14.93 6.85
CA LEU A 158 9.93 -15.56 7.64
C LEU A 158 10.33 -15.74 9.11
N LYS A 159 11.58 -16.09 9.37
CA LYS A 159 12.13 -16.21 10.72
C LYS A 159 12.10 -14.88 11.45
N GLU A 160 12.68 -13.83 10.86
CA GLU A 160 12.69 -12.50 11.47
C GLU A 160 11.27 -11.94 11.66
N ARG A 161 10.36 -12.20 10.72
CA ARG A 161 8.95 -11.88 10.85
C ARG A 161 8.30 -12.59 12.03
N ALA A 162 8.55 -13.88 12.21
CA ALA A 162 8.01 -14.66 13.33
C ALA A 162 8.58 -14.20 14.68
N GLU A 163 9.90 -13.96 14.74
CA GLU A 163 10.59 -13.57 15.98
C GLU A 163 10.26 -12.12 16.40
N THR A 164 10.09 -11.20 15.47
CA THR A 164 9.86 -9.77 15.78
C THR A 164 8.40 -9.32 15.68
N GLY A 165 7.58 -10.05 14.91
CA GLY A 165 6.18 -9.72 14.65
C GLY A 165 5.96 -8.43 13.83
N ARG A 166 7.00 -7.87 13.18
CA ARG A 166 6.99 -6.52 12.65
C ARG A 166 7.60 -6.35 11.25
N ILE A 167 7.66 -7.41 10.46
CA ILE A 167 8.06 -7.33 9.05
C ILE A 167 6.85 -7.66 8.19
N TYR A 168 6.40 -6.68 7.40
CA TYR A 168 5.34 -6.86 6.42
C TYR A 168 5.89 -7.45 5.13
N ILE A 169 5.02 -8.15 4.40
CA ILE A 169 5.27 -8.62 3.03
C ILE A 169 4.29 -7.88 2.13
N MET A 170 4.80 -7.19 1.11
CA MET A 170 4.01 -6.43 0.14
C MET A 170 4.20 -7.01 -1.27
N ASN A 171 3.16 -7.60 -1.82
CA ASN A 171 3.16 -8.09 -3.20
C ASN A 171 2.91 -6.90 -4.14
N LEU A 172 3.99 -6.23 -4.53
CA LEU A 172 3.93 -4.93 -5.19
C LEU A 172 3.31 -5.00 -6.60
N ASP A 173 3.54 -6.08 -7.31
CA ASP A 173 2.92 -6.38 -8.61
C ASP A 173 1.38 -6.52 -8.48
N HIS A 174 0.89 -7.22 -7.46
CA HIS A 174 -0.54 -7.33 -7.18
C HIS A 174 -1.14 -5.98 -6.78
N CYS A 175 -0.43 -5.18 -5.96
CA CYS A 175 -0.88 -3.84 -5.61
C CYS A 175 -1.09 -2.97 -6.86
N ASN A 176 -0.23 -3.06 -7.87
CA ASN A 176 -0.36 -2.30 -9.10
C ASN A 176 -1.37 -2.90 -10.09
N THR A 177 -1.41 -4.23 -10.23
CA THR A 177 -2.34 -4.91 -11.14
C THR A 177 -3.79 -4.71 -10.71
N HIS A 178 -4.09 -4.83 -9.41
CA HIS A 178 -5.44 -4.72 -8.85
C HIS A 178 -5.80 -3.31 -8.36
N SER A 179 -4.89 -2.35 -8.47
CA SER A 179 -5.16 -0.94 -8.13
C SER A 179 -6.26 -0.35 -9.01
N SER A 180 -7.08 0.51 -8.42
CA SER A 180 -8.02 1.38 -9.17
C SER A 180 -7.34 2.57 -9.85
N PHE A 181 -6.05 2.77 -9.63
CA PHE A 181 -5.27 3.87 -10.22
C PHE A 181 -4.46 3.40 -11.43
N LYS A 182 -4.23 4.32 -12.37
CA LYS A 182 -3.28 4.16 -13.48
C LYS A 182 -1.86 4.50 -13.03
N ASP A 183 -1.74 5.47 -12.12
CA ASP A 183 -0.47 5.83 -11.52
C ASP A 183 0.07 4.72 -10.63
N LYS A 184 1.39 4.54 -10.65
CA LYS A 184 2.06 3.47 -9.92
C LYS A 184 2.03 3.67 -8.40
N VAL A 185 1.77 2.57 -7.69
CA VAL A 185 1.93 2.45 -6.24
C VAL A 185 3.35 1.99 -5.94
N TYR A 186 4.09 2.79 -5.16
CA TYR A 186 5.49 2.49 -4.79
C TYR A 186 5.63 1.95 -3.37
N MET A 187 4.65 2.18 -2.50
CA MET A 187 4.70 1.83 -1.09
C MET A 187 3.31 1.81 -0.49
N SER A 188 3.22 1.49 0.79
CA SER A 188 2.00 1.57 1.59
C SER A 188 2.21 2.49 2.81
N ASN A 189 1.18 2.62 3.63
CA ASN A 189 1.20 3.37 4.89
C ASN A 189 1.85 2.57 6.04
N LEU A 190 1.71 3.07 7.28
CA LEU A 190 2.26 2.43 8.49
C LEU A 190 1.83 0.97 8.66
N CYS A 191 0.53 0.67 8.51
CA CYS A 191 -0.04 -0.66 8.78
C CYS A 191 -0.21 -1.52 7.51
N GLN A 192 0.18 -0.99 6.37
CA GLN A 192 0.16 -1.64 5.05
C GLN A 192 -1.24 -1.99 4.51
N GLU A 193 -2.29 -1.31 4.98
CA GLU A 193 -3.65 -1.47 4.47
C GLU A 193 -3.99 -0.57 3.27
N ILE A 194 -3.14 0.44 2.96
CA ILE A 194 -3.42 1.45 1.94
C ILE A 194 -2.42 1.36 0.79
N THR A 195 -2.94 1.28 -0.43
CA THR A 195 -2.14 1.26 -1.66
C THR A 195 -2.56 2.41 -2.56
N LEU A 196 -2.02 3.59 -2.29
CA LEU A 196 -2.26 4.81 -3.06
C LEU A 196 -0.98 5.25 -3.79
N PRO A 197 -1.09 5.85 -4.99
CA PRO A 197 0.05 6.44 -5.68
C PRO A 197 0.69 7.55 -4.86
N THR A 198 2.00 7.69 -5.00
CA THR A 198 2.81 8.75 -4.38
C THR A 198 3.87 9.23 -5.35
N THR A 199 4.27 10.51 -5.22
CA THR A 199 5.39 11.09 -5.97
C THR A 199 6.40 11.67 -5.00
N PRO A 200 7.72 11.47 -5.21
CA PRO A 200 8.75 12.01 -4.33
C PRO A 200 8.61 13.52 -4.12
N VAL A 201 8.75 13.97 -2.88
CA VAL A 201 8.71 15.38 -2.48
C VAL A 201 10.14 15.89 -2.35
N GLN A 202 10.51 16.94 -3.10
CA GLN A 202 11.85 17.51 -3.12
C GLN A 202 12.08 18.50 -1.99
N HIS A 203 11.05 19.27 -1.62
CA HIS A 203 11.08 20.24 -0.52
C HIS A 203 9.68 20.36 0.11
N ILE A 204 9.59 21.09 1.23
CA ILE A 204 8.37 21.14 2.04
C ILE A 204 7.18 21.78 1.32
N ASP A 205 7.44 22.72 0.43
CA ASP A 205 6.44 23.48 -0.33
C ASP A 205 6.31 22.96 -1.78
N ASP A 206 6.79 21.75 -2.04
CA ASP A 206 6.75 21.11 -3.34
C ASP A 206 5.31 20.87 -3.78
N LYS A 207 4.96 21.37 -4.97
CA LYS A 207 3.64 21.24 -5.59
C LYS A 207 3.56 20.12 -6.62
N GLU A 208 4.69 19.52 -6.97
CA GLU A 208 4.78 18.40 -7.91
C GLU A 208 4.85 17.06 -7.18
N GLY A 209 5.25 17.08 -5.92
CA GLY A 209 5.25 15.90 -5.05
C GLY A 209 3.86 15.48 -4.63
N GLU A 210 3.71 14.22 -4.25
CA GLU A 210 2.44 13.66 -3.80
C GLU A 210 2.62 12.81 -2.53
N ILE A 211 1.96 13.20 -1.44
CA ILE A 211 1.88 12.42 -0.20
C ILE A 211 0.45 11.92 -0.04
N ALA A 212 0.27 10.61 -0.13
CA ALA A 212 -1.05 10.00 0.05
C ALA A 212 -1.50 10.08 1.51
N LEU A 213 -2.77 10.40 1.72
CA LEU A 213 -3.45 10.37 3.01
C LEU A 213 -4.62 9.40 3.00
N CYS A 214 -4.83 8.73 4.13
CA CYS A 214 -6.00 7.89 4.39
C CYS A 214 -7.09 8.71 5.06
N ILE A 215 -8.26 8.79 4.44
CA ILE A 215 -9.47 9.36 5.02
C ILE A 215 -10.41 8.18 5.29
N LEU A 216 -10.55 7.81 6.57
CA LEU A 216 -11.12 6.51 6.94
C LEU A 216 -12.44 6.64 7.69
N SER A 217 -13.34 5.68 7.42
CA SER A 217 -14.57 5.42 8.19
C SER A 217 -14.82 3.92 8.26
N ALA A 218 -15.69 3.48 9.16
CA ALA A 218 -16.11 2.09 9.24
C ALA A 218 -17.58 1.99 9.67
N ILE A 219 -18.37 1.17 8.96
CA ILE A 219 -19.76 0.87 9.27
C ILE A 219 -19.82 -0.36 10.18
N ASN A 220 -20.55 -0.29 11.29
CA ASN A 220 -20.69 -1.41 12.21
C ASN A 220 -21.81 -2.35 11.78
N LEU A 221 -21.47 -3.44 11.09
CA LEU A 221 -22.42 -4.45 10.62
C LEU A 221 -23.20 -5.12 11.75
N GLY A 222 -22.62 -5.25 12.94
CA GLY A 222 -23.27 -5.86 14.09
C GLY A 222 -24.49 -5.08 14.58
N LEU A 223 -24.58 -3.79 14.26
CA LEU A 223 -25.69 -2.92 14.64
C LEU A 223 -26.76 -2.79 13.54
N LEU A 224 -26.50 -3.26 12.32
CA LEU A 224 -27.52 -3.23 11.26
C LEU A 224 -28.74 -4.04 11.67
N THR A 225 -29.93 -3.46 11.47
CA THR A 225 -31.23 -4.13 11.69
C THR A 225 -31.82 -4.63 10.37
N ASP A 226 -31.61 -3.88 9.28
CA ASP A 226 -32.01 -4.23 7.91
C ASP A 226 -30.89 -3.91 6.94
N MET A 227 -30.70 -4.72 5.90
CA MET A 227 -29.74 -4.47 4.82
C MET A 227 -30.05 -3.19 4.02
N LYS A 228 -31.28 -2.69 4.06
CA LYS A 228 -31.65 -1.42 3.44
C LYS A 228 -30.95 -0.21 4.06
N GLU A 229 -30.63 -0.29 5.36
CA GLU A 229 -29.88 0.76 6.05
C GLU A 229 -28.46 0.91 5.51
N LEU A 230 -27.88 -0.15 4.91
CA LEU A 230 -26.51 -0.13 4.40
C LEU A 230 -26.34 0.89 3.28
N GLU A 231 -27.31 1.06 2.40
CA GLU A 231 -27.24 2.04 1.31
C GLU A 231 -27.13 3.47 1.86
N GLU A 232 -28.00 3.82 2.82
CA GLU A 232 -28.00 5.14 3.48
C GLU A 232 -26.71 5.38 4.25
N LEU A 233 -26.23 4.39 5.00
CA LEU A 233 -24.97 4.49 5.77
C LEU A 233 -23.76 4.65 4.85
N CYS A 234 -23.72 4.00 3.70
CA CYS A 234 -22.68 4.19 2.69
C CYS A 234 -22.70 5.62 2.15
N ASP A 235 -23.88 6.15 1.78
CA ASP A 235 -24.02 7.52 1.27
C ASP A 235 -23.59 8.55 2.33
N LEU A 236 -24.06 8.43 3.56
CA LEU A 236 -23.67 9.30 4.67
C LEU A 236 -22.17 9.25 4.96
N SER A 237 -21.57 8.05 4.92
CA SER A 237 -20.13 7.90 5.15
C SER A 237 -19.30 8.57 4.05
N VAL A 238 -19.69 8.42 2.80
CA VAL A 238 -19.03 9.07 1.65
C VAL A 238 -19.13 10.59 1.77
N ARG A 239 -20.31 11.14 2.05
CA ARG A 239 -20.54 12.58 2.21
C ARG A 239 -19.76 13.16 3.40
N ALA A 240 -19.79 12.49 4.54
CA ALA A 240 -19.06 12.96 5.71
C ALA A 240 -17.56 13.04 5.49
N LEU A 241 -16.98 12.03 4.81
CA LEU A 241 -15.55 12.02 4.51
C LEU A 241 -15.19 13.00 3.38
N ASP A 242 -16.06 13.24 2.40
CA ASP A 242 -15.87 14.28 1.37
C ASP A 242 -15.72 15.67 2.02
N GLU A 243 -16.59 16.01 2.98
CA GLU A 243 -16.49 17.27 3.73
C GLU A 243 -15.22 17.36 4.57
N ILE A 244 -14.78 16.26 5.18
CA ILE A 244 -13.53 16.23 5.97
C ILE A 244 -12.31 16.54 5.09
N ILE A 245 -12.27 16.06 3.85
CA ILE A 245 -11.18 16.37 2.91
C ILE A 245 -11.02 17.88 2.71
N ASP A 246 -12.11 18.60 2.62
CA ASP A 246 -12.10 20.05 2.39
C ASP A 246 -11.92 20.86 3.68
N TYR A 247 -12.40 20.34 4.82
CA TYR A 247 -12.38 21.02 6.10
C TYR A 247 -11.02 20.92 6.82
N GLN A 248 -10.31 19.81 6.71
CA GLN A 248 -9.07 19.59 7.46
C GLN A 248 -7.92 20.46 6.99
N GLU A 249 -7.02 20.80 7.91
CA GLU A 249 -5.76 21.48 7.61
C GLU A 249 -4.68 20.47 7.20
N TYR A 250 -3.88 20.87 6.22
CA TYR A 250 -2.78 20.03 5.70
C TYR A 250 -1.43 20.66 6.05
N PRO A 251 -0.56 19.99 6.81
CA PRO A 251 0.73 20.53 7.21
C PRO A 251 1.78 20.60 6.08
N VAL A 252 1.50 19.95 4.94
CA VAL A 252 2.39 19.88 3.77
C VAL A 252 1.55 19.98 2.51
N GLU A 253 1.94 20.86 1.58
CA GLU A 253 1.18 21.15 0.35
C GLU A 253 1.00 19.89 -0.52
N ALA A 254 2.04 19.06 -0.69
CA ALA A 254 1.97 17.80 -1.44
C ALA A 254 0.88 16.83 -0.94
N ALA A 255 0.54 16.87 0.35
CA ALA A 255 -0.54 16.06 0.89
C ALA A 255 -1.92 16.66 0.63
N LYS A 256 -2.03 18.01 0.67
CA LYS A 256 -3.26 18.72 0.32
C LYS A 256 -3.62 18.46 -1.14
N ILE A 257 -2.63 18.62 -2.04
CA ILE A 257 -2.81 18.39 -3.48
C ILE A 257 -3.29 16.96 -3.74
N SER A 258 -2.62 15.95 -3.15
CA SER A 258 -3.03 14.54 -3.28
C SER A 258 -4.44 14.32 -2.77
N ALA A 259 -4.73 14.73 -1.53
CA ALA A 259 -6.03 14.52 -0.90
C ALA A 259 -7.18 15.18 -1.64
N GLN A 260 -7.03 16.44 -2.05
CA GLN A 260 -8.09 17.19 -2.73
C GLN A 260 -8.24 16.82 -4.21
N SER A 261 -7.18 16.35 -4.87
CA SER A 261 -7.24 15.98 -6.29
C SER A 261 -7.73 14.57 -6.53
N ARG A 262 -7.34 13.61 -5.67
CA ARG A 262 -7.77 12.20 -5.75
C ARG A 262 -9.02 11.93 -4.94
N ARG A 263 -9.19 12.62 -3.81
CA ARG A 263 -10.28 12.45 -2.84
C ARG A 263 -10.45 10.99 -2.39
N SER A 264 -9.36 10.25 -2.25
CA SER A 264 -9.39 8.82 -1.95
C SER A 264 -9.94 8.55 -0.55
N LEU A 265 -10.92 7.67 -0.46
CA LEU A 265 -11.57 7.24 0.77
C LEU A 265 -11.27 5.78 1.10
N GLY A 266 -11.18 5.48 2.39
CA GLY A 266 -11.12 4.11 2.89
C GLY A 266 -12.31 3.86 3.81
N ILE A 267 -13.41 3.34 3.28
CA ILE A 267 -14.60 3.01 4.05
C ILE A 267 -14.67 1.49 4.20
N GLY A 268 -14.48 1.01 5.42
CA GLY A 268 -14.54 -0.40 5.76
C GLY A 268 -15.78 -0.75 6.58
N TYR A 269 -15.82 -1.98 7.07
CA TYR A 269 -16.81 -2.39 8.03
C TYR A 269 -16.16 -3.07 9.25
N ILE A 270 -16.84 -2.97 10.39
CA ILE A 270 -16.48 -3.63 11.65
C ILE A 270 -17.66 -4.47 12.13
N GLY A 271 -17.43 -5.28 13.17
CA GLY A 271 -18.50 -6.04 13.79
C GLY A 271 -18.97 -7.25 13.00
N LEU A 272 -18.16 -7.78 12.04
CA LEU A 272 -18.52 -8.96 11.25
C LEU A 272 -18.80 -10.18 12.14
N ALA A 273 -17.98 -10.41 13.18
CA ALA A 273 -18.20 -11.52 14.12
C ALA A 273 -19.56 -11.43 14.81
N HIS A 274 -19.94 -10.22 15.26
CA HIS A 274 -21.26 -9.96 15.85
C HIS A 274 -22.37 -10.18 14.82
N TYR A 275 -22.20 -9.69 13.58
CA TYR A 275 -23.17 -9.88 12.51
C TYR A 275 -23.40 -11.37 12.20
N LEU A 276 -22.33 -12.17 12.09
CA LEU A 276 -22.43 -13.61 11.90
C LEU A 276 -23.13 -14.31 13.07
N ALA A 277 -22.79 -13.92 14.31
CA ALA A 277 -23.41 -14.48 15.51
C ALA A 277 -24.92 -14.18 15.56
N LYS A 278 -25.36 -12.94 15.24
CA LYS A 278 -26.79 -12.58 15.12
C LYS A 278 -27.52 -13.47 14.10
N ASN A 279 -26.84 -13.85 13.01
CA ASN A 279 -27.38 -14.72 11.99
C ASN A 279 -27.18 -16.22 12.30
N GLN A 280 -26.67 -16.56 13.49
CA GLN A 280 -26.39 -17.93 13.93
C GLN A 280 -25.51 -18.72 12.96
N VAL A 281 -24.46 -18.10 12.45
CA VAL A 281 -23.56 -18.65 11.44
C VAL A 281 -22.13 -18.56 11.96
N LYS A 282 -21.33 -19.60 11.79
CA LYS A 282 -19.90 -19.63 12.10
C LYS A 282 -19.08 -19.23 10.87
N TYR A 283 -17.84 -18.77 11.10
CA TYR A 283 -16.92 -18.37 10.01
C TYR A 283 -16.65 -19.46 8.97
N GLU A 284 -16.54 -20.72 9.42
CA GLU A 284 -16.27 -21.87 8.57
C GLU A 284 -17.48 -22.37 7.77
N ASP A 285 -18.68 -21.88 8.07
CA ASP A 285 -19.91 -22.31 7.39
C ASP A 285 -19.98 -21.75 5.97
N LYS A 286 -20.34 -22.59 4.99
CA LYS A 286 -20.64 -22.12 3.62
C LYS A 286 -21.73 -21.05 3.57
N LYS A 287 -22.65 -21.07 4.54
CA LYS A 287 -23.68 -20.01 4.70
C LYS A 287 -23.05 -18.67 5.07
N ALA A 288 -21.99 -18.68 5.91
CA ALA A 288 -21.23 -17.45 6.23
C ALA A 288 -20.59 -16.87 4.98
N TRP A 289 -19.96 -17.70 4.17
CA TRP A 289 -19.28 -17.23 2.95
C TRP A 289 -20.26 -16.53 2.00
N LYS A 290 -21.43 -17.13 1.76
CA LYS A 290 -22.49 -16.51 0.93
C LYS A 290 -23.03 -15.21 1.54
N LEU A 291 -23.16 -15.16 2.87
CA LEU A 291 -23.64 -13.97 3.56
C LEU A 291 -22.62 -12.83 3.48
N VAL A 292 -21.32 -13.13 3.67
CA VAL A 292 -20.24 -12.17 3.57
C VAL A 292 -20.07 -11.68 2.13
N ASP A 293 -20.16 -12.56 1.15
CA ASP A 293 -20.07 -12.20 -0.27
C ASP A 293 -21.18 -11.19 -0.64
N LYS A 294 -22.44 -11.48 -0.28
CA LYS A 294 -23.56 -10.58 -0.53
C LYS A 294 -23.42 -9.20 0.14
N ILE A 295 -22.98 -9.18 1.40
CA ILE A 295 -22.84 -7.90 2.10
C ILE A 295 -21.66 -7.09 1.56
N THR A 296 -20.59 -7.76 1.15
CA THR A 296 -19.42 -7.11 0.57
C THR A 296 -19.71 -6.57 -0.83
N GLU A 297 -20.47 -7.31 -1.64
CA GLU A 297 -20.96 -6.81 -2.92
C GLU A 297 -21.83 -5.56 -2.75
N ALA A 298 -22.83 -5.63 -1.85
CA ALA A 298 -23.71 -4.51 -1.54
C ALA A 298 -22.91 -3.27 -1.09
N PHE A 299 -21.95 -3.48 -0.21
CA PHE A 299 -21.10 -2.44 0.34
C PHE A 299 -20.30 -1.73 -0.76
N GLN A 300 -19.63 -2.49 -1.62
CA GLN A 300 -18.83 -1.94 -2.72
C GLN A 300 -19.72 -1.21 -3.74
N PHE A 301 -20.88 -1.78 -4.09
CA PHE A 301 -21.82 -1.18 -5.02
C PHE A 301 -22.38 0.15 -4.49
N TYR A 302 -22.83 0.20 -3.25
CA TYR A 302 -23.40 1.40 -2.64
C TYR A 302 -22.38 2.51 -2.44
N LEU A 303 -21.14 2.19 -2.09
CA LEU A 303 -20.07 3.19 -1.97
C LEU A 303 -19.73 3.84 -3.31
N LEU A 304 -19.62 3.05 -4.39
CA LEU A 304 -19.38 3.59 -5.73
C LEU A 304 -20.59 4.40 -6.24
N LYS A 305 -21.82 3.91 -5.98
CA LYS A 305 -23.04 4.65 -6.29
C LYS A 305 -23.12 5.98 -5.57
N ALA A 306 -22.80 6.01 -4.27
CA ALA A 306 -22.76 7.23 -3.47
C ALA A 306 -21.71 8.24 -3.98
N SER A 307 -20.52 7.76 -4.34
CA SER A 307 -19.47 8.61 -4.93
C SER A 307 -19.87 9.15 -6.30
N ASN A 308 -20.56 8.35 -7.14
CA ASN A 308 -21.08 8.80 -8.43
C ASN A 308 -22.20 9.84 -8.25
N ASN A 309 -23.13 9.63 -7.33
CA ASN A 309 -24.19 10.59 -7.03
C ASN A 309 -23.59 11.92 -6.55
N LEU A 310 -22.59 11.87 -5.68
CA LEU A 310 -21.93 13.08 -5.20
C LEU A 310 -21.11 13.78 -6.31
N ALA A 311 -20.58 13.04 -7.28
CA ALA A 311 -19.97 13.62 -8.47
C ALA A 311 -20.99 14.39 -9.34
N LYS A 312 -22.23 13.89 -9.46
CA LYS A 312 -23.32 14.59 -10.15
C LYS A 312 -23.74 15.87 -9.43
N GLU A 313 -23.74 15.86 -8.11
CA GLU A 313 -24.14 17.00 -7.27
C GLU A 313 -23.04 18.09 -7.21
N LYS A 314 -21.80 17.70 -7.07
CA LYS A 314 -20.65 18.62 -6.87
C LYS A 314 -19.74 18.70 -8.09
N THR A 315 -19.06 17.68 -8.45
CA THR A 315 -18.23 17.41 -9.65
C THR A 315 -17.43 16.12 -9.39
N LYS A 316 -16.93 15.45 -10.43
CA LYS A 316 -15.93 14.37 -10.29
C LYS A 316 -14.63 14.90 -9.69
N CYS A 317 -13.81 14.04 -9.08
CA CYS A 317 -12.49 14.45 -8.57
C CYS A 317 -11.57 14.92 -9.71
N LEU A 318 -10.65 15.83 -9.39
CA LEU A 318 -9.76 16.46 -10.38
C LEU A 318 -8.94 15.42 -11.17
N TRP A 319 -8.49 14.37 -10.51
CA TRP A 319 -7.67 13.32 -11.12
C TRP A 319 -8.44 12.03 -11.46
N PHE A 320 -9.75 12.15 -11.72
CA PHE A 320 -10.57 11.01 -12.15
C PHE A 320 -9.96 10.27 -13.35
N GLU A 321 -9.42 11.00 -14.33
CA GLU A 321 -8.79 10.41 -15.52
C GLU A 321 -7.52 9.60 -15.24
N LYS A 322 -6.93 9.75 -14.05
CA LYS A 322 -5.82 8.93 -13.54
C LYS A 322 -6.28 7.63 -12.87
N THR A 323 -7.57 7.36 -12.91
CA THR A 323 -8.15 6.10 -12.38
C THR A 323 -8.59 5.17 -13.52
N LYS A 324 -8.62 3.87 -13.25
CA LYS A 324 -9.19 2.86 -14.16
C LYS A 324 -10.71 2.99 -14.28
N TYR A 325 -11.35 3.65 -13.34
CA TYR A 325 -12.78 3.96 -13.39
C TYR A 325 -13.14 4.82 -14.62
N SER A 326 -12.25 5.71 -15.06
CA SER A 326 -12.46 6.51 -16.28
C SER A 326 -12.54 5.66 -17.54
N GLU A 327 -11.99 4.45 -17.52
CA GLU A 327 -12.07 3.44 -18.58
C GLU A 327 -13.25 2.47 -18.36
N GLY A 328 -13.96 2.62 -17.25
CA GLY A 328 -15.05 1.76 -16.85
C GLY A 328 -14.59 0.44 -16.25
N ILE A 329 -13.36 0.33 -15.80
CA ILE A 329 -12.85 -0.85 -15.08
C ILE A 329 -13.21 -0.70 -13.61
N LEU A 330 -14.00 -1.65 -13.09
CA LEU A 330 -14.48 -1.68 -11.71
C LEU A 330 -13.78 -2.77 -10.91
N PRO A 331 -13.87 -2.78 -9.57
CA PRO A 331 -13.28 -3.83 -8.74
C PRO A 331 -13.72 -5.25 -9.12
N ILE A 332 -14.93 -5.42 -9.63
CA ILE A 332 -15.45 -6.70 -10.13
C ILE A 332 -14.72 -7.23 -11.36
N ASP A 333 -13.97 -6.39 -12.07
CA ASP A 333 -13.24 -6.78 -13.28
C ASP A 333 -11.79 -7.19 -12.97
N THR A 334 -11.24 -6.80 -11.79
CA THR A 334 -9.82 -6.93 -11.44
C THR A 334 -9.53 -8.02 -10.41
N TYR A 335 -10.51 -8.82 -10.04
CA TYR A 335 -10.31 -9.95 -9.13
C TYR A 335 -9.53 -11.12 -9.78
N LYS A 336 -9.04 -12.02 -8.97
CA LYS A 336 -8.34 -13.23 -9.43
C LYS A 336 -9.33 -14.22 -10.04
N LYS A 337 -9.36 -14.33 -11.38
CA LYS A 337 -10.37 -15.09 -12.13
C LYS A 337 -10.34 -16.60 -11.88
N GLU A 338 -9.22 -17.17 -11.46
CA GLU A 338 -9.12 -18.57 -11.05
C GLU A 338 -10.03 -18.92 -9.86
N LEU A 339 -10.56 -17.91 -9.16
CA LEU A 339 -11.58 -18.13 -8.13
C LEU A 339 -12.93 -18.61 -8.72
N ASP A 340 -13.21 -18.30 -9.98
CA ASP A 340 -14.46 -18.73 -10.65
C ASP A 340 -14.53 -20.25 -10.84
N ASP A 341 -13.36 -20.92 -10.89
CA ASP A 341 -13.24 -22.38 -10.93
C ASP A 341 -13.66 -23.03 -9.58
N ILE A 342 -13.62 -22.26 -8.51
CA ILE A 342 -13.92 -22.73 -7.14
C ILE A 342 -15.29 -22.32 -6.67
N VAL A 343 -15.71 -21.09 -7.00
CA VAL A 343 -16.97 -20.49 -6.55
C VAL A 343 -17.68 -19.83 -7.73
N SER A 344 -18.85 -20.33 -8.10
CA SER A 344 -19.74 -19.64 -9.05
C SER A 344 -20.23 -18.33 -8.43
N ARG A 345 -20.04 -17.22 -9.13
CA ARG A 345 -20.50 -15.90 -8.71
C ARG A 345 -21.75 -15.47 -9.48
N GLU A 346 -22.72 -15.03 -8.72
CA GLU A 346 -23.90 -14.34 -9.26
C GLU A 346 -23.96 -12.97 -8.60
N TYR A 347 -23.93 -11.91 -9.39
CA TYR A 347 -24.05 -10.56 -8.88
C TYR A 347 -25.53 -10.23 -8.61
N SER A 348 -25.77 -9.57 -7.45
CA SER A 348 -27.11 -9.15 -7.02
C SER A 348 -27.48 -7.75 -7.50
N TYR A 349 -26.50 -6.96 -7.94
CA TYR A 349 -26.66 -5.56 -8.34
C TYR A 349 -26.36 -5.35 -9.83
N ASP A 350 -26.96 -4.32 -10.42
CA ASP A 350 -26.71 -3.94 -11.82
C ASP A 350 -25.41 -3.14 -11.96
N TRP A 351 -24.31 -3.88 -12.02
CA TRP A 351 -22.97 -3.33 -12.20
C TRP A 351 -22.78 -2.65 -13.56
N GLU A 352 -23.50 -3.08 -14.60
CA GLU A 352 -23.38 -2.48 -15.93
C GLU A 352 -24.09 -1.11 -15.99
N TRP A 353 -25.20 -0.97 -15.30
CA TRP A 353 -25.80 0.34 -15.10
C TRP A 353 -24.83 1.29 -14.38
N LEU A 354 -24.26 0.85 -13.25
CA LEU A 354 -23.32 1.68 -12.48
C LEU A 354 -22.06 2.04 -13.29
N ARG A 355 -21.55 1.11 -14.11
CA ARG A 355 -20.43 1.35 -15.04
C ARG A 355 -20.74 2.47 -16.03
N LYS A 356 -21.94 2.49 -16.60
CA LYS A 356 -22.36 3.57 -17.52
C LYS A 356 -22.44 4.91 -16.81
N GLU A 357 -23.06 4.95 -15.63
CA GLU A 357 -23.18 6.15 -14.81
C GLU A 357 -21.79 6.71 -14.41
N ILE A 358 -20.85 5.85 -14.04
CA ILE A 358 -19.47 6.26 -13.71
C ILE A 358 -18.73 6.79 -14.93
N LYS A 359 -18.89 6.18 -16.11
CA LYS A 359 -18.28 6.68 -17.35
C LYS A 359 -18.84 8.03 -17.77
N GLU A 360 -20.12 8.28 -17.55
CA GLU A 360 -20.78 9.52 -17.94
C GLU A 360 -20.50 10.65 -16.95
N HIS A 361 -20.62 10.39 -15.65
CA HIS A 361 -20.57 11.43 -14.61
C HIS A 361 -19.28 11.42 -13.76
N GLY A 362 -18.51 10.34 -13.82
CA GLY A 362 -17.30 10.14 -13.01
C GLY A 362 -17.61 9.69 -11.58
N LEU A 363 -16.55 9.69 -10.77
CA LEU A 363 -16.61 9.52 -9.32
C LEU A 363 -16.06 10.77 -8.61
N ARG A 364 -16.63 11.08 -7.45
CA ARG A 364 -16.13 12.14 -6.57
C ARG A 364 -14.85 11.71 -5.86
N HIS A 365 -14.68 10.39 -5.65
CA HIS A 365 -13.61 9.78 -4.85
C HIS A 365 -12.90 8.67 -5.61
#